data_86af657b6307e811f94bf1fab4fa441c
#
_entry.id   86af657b6307e811f94bf1fab4fa441c
#
_cell.length_a   1.000
_cell.length_b   1.000
_cell.length_c   1.000
_cell.angle_alpha   90.00
_cell.angle_beta   90.00
_cell.angle_gamma   90.00
#
_symmetry.space_group_name_H-M   'P 1'
#
loop_
_entity.id
_entity.type
_entity.pdbx_description
1 polymer ?
#
loop_
_entity_poly.entity_id
_entity_poly.type
_entity_poly.pdbx_seq_one_letter_code
_entity_poly.pdbx_strand_id
1 'polypeptide(L)'
;MNLQAISESEMLNQAYQSTYSPDPSPKTIIKNGTVLTGTGLLIEKASVLIENNKIIAVGVGIDDDEAQVIDAEGKWVTPGIIDIHSHMGVYPAPGLRSLSDGNEATSPVTPHVWAEHSVWTHDPQYTLALKGGITTF
;
A
#
# COMPACT_ATOMS: atom_id res chain seq x y z
N MET A 1 0.31 -19.35 -39.96
CA MET A 1 0.70 -18.97 -38.60
C MET A 1 -0.39 -18.01 -38.11
N ASN A 2 -1.34 -18.47 -37.28
CA ASN A 2 -2.39 -17.60 -36.75
C ASN A 2 -1.80 -16.72 -35.67
N LEU A 3 -1.60 -15.46 -35.97
CA LEU A 3 -1.35 -14.42 -34.99
C LEU A 3 -2.68 -14.15 -34.28
N GLN A 4 -2.88 -14.76 -33.12
CA GLN A 4 -4.00 -14.45 -32.25
C GLN A 4 -3.71 -13.07 -31.62
N ALA A 5 -4.62 -12.13 -31.81
CA ALA A 5 -4.51 -10.82 -31.18
C ALA A 5 -4.61 -11.00 -29.66
N ILE A 6 -3.56 -10.68 -28.94
CA ILE A 6 -3.54 -10.66 -27.47
C ILE A 6 -4.33 -9.43 -27.04
N SER A 7 -5.25 -9.58 -26.09
CA SER A 7 -6.02 -8.45 -25.56
C SER A 7 -5.11 -7.48 -24.81
N GLU A 8 -5.51 -6.20 -24.77
CA GLU A 8 -4.75 -5.16 -24.05
C GLU A 8 -4.57 -5.52 -22.56
N SER A 9 -5.56 -6.15 -21.93
CA SER A 9 -5.49 -6.65 -20.55
C SER A 9 -4.50 -7.80 -20.38
N GLU A 10 -4.36 -8.66 -21.39
CA GLU A 10 -3.37 -9.76 -21.37
C GLU A 10 -1.94 -9.22 -21.58
N MET A 11 -1.77 -8.20 -22.42
CA MET A 11 -0.47 -7.54 -22.59
C MET A 11 -0.02 -6.82 -21.32
N LEU A 12 -0.88 -6.08 -20.66
CA LEU A 12 -0.59 -5.41 -19.39
C LEU A 12 -0.25 -6.41 -18.29
N ASN A 13 -0.98 -7.54 -18.23
CA ASN A 13 -0.74 -8.58 -17.23
C ASN A 13 0.57 -9.34 -17.46
N GLN A 14 1.07 -9.43 -18.69
CA GLN A 14 2.33 -10.11 -19.01
C GLN A 14 3.55 -9.18 -18.92
N ALA A 15 3.38 -7.89 -19.25
CA ALA A 15 4.49 -6.95 -19.33
C ALA A 15 5.03 -6.51 -17.96
N TYR A 16 4.18 -6.50 -16.93
CA TYR A 16 4.50 -5.87 -15.63
C TYR A 16 4.05 -6.71 -14.42
N GLN A 17 4.14 -8.02 -14.53
CA GLN A 17 3.88 -8.87 -13.36
C GLN A 17 4.86 -8.53 -12.24
N SER A 18 4.32 -8.18 -11.08
CA SER A 18 5.12 -8.01 -9.88
C SER A 18 5.83 -9.33 -9.54
N THR A 19 7.14 -9.25 -9.37
CA THR A 19 7.94 -10.37 -8.84
C THR A 19 7.97 -10.35 -7.30
N TYR A 20 7.33 -9.36 -6.69
CA TYR A 20 7.23 -9.25 -5.24
C TYR A 20 6.29 -10.32 -4.69
N SER A 21 6.82 -11.10 -3.76
CA SER A 21 6.07 -12.03 -2.94
C SER A 21 6.23 -11.60 -1.49
N PRO A 22 5.15 -11.22 -0.80
CA PRO A 22 5.27 -10.86 0.61
C PRO A 22 5.72 -12.06 1.44
N ASP A 23 6.57 -11.81 2.43
CA ASP A 23 6.93 -12.83 3.40
C ASP A 23 5.66 -13.32 4.15
N PRO A 24 5.60 -14.59 4.54
CA PRO A 24 4.53 -15.08 5.39
C PRO A 24 4.46 -14.26 6.68
N SER A 25 3.30 -13.70 6.99
CA SER A 25 3.09 -13.03 8.25
C SER A 25 2.44 -13.98 9.27
N PRO A 26 2.80 -13.89 10.56
CA PRO A 26 2.11 -14.66 11.58
C PRO A 26 0.63 -14.25 11.62
N LYS A 27 -0.22 -15.21 11.94
CA LYS A 27 -1.61 -14.93 12.25
C LYS A 27 -1.66 -13.89 13.38
N THR A 28 -2.38 -12.81 13.19
CA THR A 28 -2.34 -11.65 14.09
C THR A 28 -3.76 -11.18 14.38
N ILE A 29 -4.02 -10.88 15.64
CA ILE A 29 -5.27 -10.27 16.08
C ILE A 29 -4.99 -8.93 16.76
N ILE A 30 -5.62 -7.87 16.26
CA ILE A 30 -5.63 -6.55 16.90
C ILE A 30 -6.91 -6.50 17.74
N LYS A 31 -6.78 -6.34 19.08
CA LYS A 31 -7.90 -6.39 20.03
C LYS A 31 -8.20 -5.03 20.66
N ASN A 32 -9.43 -4.90 21.15
CA ASN A 32 -9.90 -3.79 22.00
C ASN A 32 -9.89 -2.41 21.37
N GLY A 33 -9.68 -2.31 20.06
CA GLY A 33 -9.60 -1.02 19.37
C GLY A 33 -10.95 -0.42 19.03
N THR A 34 -10.96 0.90 18.76
CA THR A 34 -12.06 1.53 18.04
C THR A 34 -11.78 1.40 16.56
N VAL A 35 -12.52 0.54 15.86
CA VAL A 35 -12.28 0.18 14.46
C VAL A 35 -13.13 1.02 13.53
N LEU A 36 -12.49 1.74 12.60
CA LEU A 36 -13.13 2.32 11.41
C LEU A 36 -12.97 1.36 10.25
N THR A 37 -14.05 0.83 9.72
CA THR A 37 -13.97 -0.22 8.68
C THR A 37 -13.65 0.29 7.28
N GLY A 38 -13.67 1.61 7.07
CA GLY A 38 -13.56 2.22 5.74
C GLY A 38 -14.86 2.15 4.92
N THR A 39 -15.90 1.47 5.43
CA THR A 39 -17.21 1.37 4.78
C THR A 39 -18.29 2.24 5.46
N GLY A 40 -17.86 3.15 6.34
CA GLY A 40 -18.73 4.05 7.09
C GLY A 40 -19.14 3.52 8.48
N LEU A 41 -18.70 2.32 8.86
CA LEU A 41 -18.98 1.77 10.18
C LEU A 41 -17.86 2.10 11.17
N LEU A 42 -18.23 2.44 12.39
CA LEU A 42 -17.39 2.54 13.56
C LEU A 42 -17.80 1.46 14.55
N ILE A 43 -16.84 0.65 15.02
CA ILE A 43 -17.11 -0.44 15.96
C ILE A 43 -16.18 -0.27 17.17
N GLU A 44 -16.76 0.00 18.32
CA GLU A 44 -16.01 0.13 19.58
C GLU A 44 -15.64 -1.24 20.15
N LYS A 45 -14.49 -1.31 20.82
CA LYS A 45 -13.96 -2.54 21.47
C LYS A 45 -13.96 -3.74 20.53
N ALA A 46 -13.65 -3.48 19.27
CA ALA A 46 -13.60 -4.50 18.23
C ALA A 46 -12.20 -5.09 18.07
N SER A 47 -12.18 -6.23 17.41
CA SER A 47 -10.95 -6.90 16.98
C SER A 47 -10.88 -6.97 15.46
N VAL A 48 -9.65 -7.03 14.94
CA VAL A 48 -9.34 -7.31 13.55
C VAL A 48 -8.42 -8.53 13.51
N LEU A 49 -8.89 -9.61 12.89
CA LEU A 49 -8.12 -10.85 12.74
C LEU A 49 -7.52 -10.90 11.33
N ILE A 50 -6.20 -11.10 11.27
CA ILE A 50 -5.41 -11.12 10.04
C ILE A 50 -4.72 -12.48 9.93
N GLU A 51 -4.85 -13.12 8.78
CA GLU A 51 -4.17 -14.37 8.46
C GLU A 51 -3.79 -14.38 6.98
N ASN A 52 -2.60 -14.89 6.68
CA ASN A 52 -2.08 -14.96 5.30
C ASN A 52 -2.14 -13.60 4.56
N ASN A 53 -1.77 -12.51 5.25
CA ASN A 53 -1.81 -11.14 4.74
C ASN A 53 -3.21 -10.64 4.34
N LYS A 54 -4.27 -11.25 4.89
CA LYS A 54 -5.66 -10.85 4.64
C LYS A 54 -6.40 -10.63 5.94
N ILE A 55 -7.29 -9.64 5.96
CA ILE A 55 -8.26 -9.47 7.03
C ILE A 55 -9.33 -10.54 6.84
N ILE A 56 -9.49 -11.43 7.82
CA ILE A 56 -10.47 -12.52 7.77
C ILE A 56 -11.69 -12.29 8.65
N ALA A 57 -11.56 -11.42 9.66
CA ALA A 57 -12.69 -11.04 10.50
C ALA A 57 -12.49 -9.64 11.11
N VAL A 58 -13.60 -8.90 11.27
CA VAL A 58 -13.67 -7.61 11.97
C VAL A 58 -14.95 -7.57 12.79
N GLY A 59 -14.86 -7.28 14.08
CA GLY A 59 -16.03 -7.17 14.94
C GLY A 59 -15.74 -7.33 16.42
N VAL A 60 -16.79 -7.33 17.22
CA VAL A 60 -16.74 -7.56 18.66
C VAL A 60 -16.75 -9.05 18.96
N GLY A 61 -16.00 -9.47 19.98
CA GLY A 61 -16.00 -10.86 20.47
C GLY A 61 -15.22 -11.84 19.57
N ILE A 62 -14.44 -11.34 18.62
CA ILE A 62 -13.51 -12.16 17.84
C ILE A 62 -12.30 -12.46 18.72
N ASP A 63 -11.95 -13.73 18.83
CA ASP A 63 -10.79 -14.24 19.54
C ASP A 63 -10.11 -15.34 18.76
N ASP A 64 -8.81 -15.55 18.98
CA ASP A 64 -8.03 -16.61 18.38
C ASP A 64 -6.79 -16.86 19.25
N ASP A 65 -6.72 -18.05 19.82
CA ASP A 65 -5.66 -18.42 20.77
C ASP A 65 -4.30 -18.67 20.10
N GLU A 66 -4.31 -18.87 18.79
CA GLU A 66 -3.08 -19.09 17.99
C GLU A 66 -2.53 -17.80 17.43
N ALA A 67 -3.29 -16.71 17.48
CA ALA A 67 -2.89 -15.45 16.88
C ALA A 67 -1.96 -14.66 17.81
N GLN A 68 -0.98 -13.98 17.20
CA GLN A 68 -0.21 -12.96 17.89
C GLN A 68 -1.12 -11.77 18.24
N VAL A 69 -1.19 -11.43 19.51
CA VAL A 69 -2.09 -10.37 19.99
C VAL A 69 -1.40 -9.01 19.97
N ILE A 70 -2.07 -8.03 19.38
CA ILE A 70 -1.76 -6.60 19.47
C ILE A 70 -2.91 -5.94 20.22
N ASP A 71 -2.63 -5.42 21.42
CA ASP A 71 -3.64 -4.68 22.18
C ASP A 71 -3.73 -3.23 21.67
N ALA A 72 -4.92 -2.86 21.24
CA ALA A 72 -5.27 -1.54 20.74
C ALA A 72 -6.25 -0.81 21.68
N GLU A 73 -6.28 -1.15 22.99
CA GLU A 73 -7.11 -0.44 23.93
C GLU A 73 -6.82 1.06 23.92
N GLY A 74 -7.88 1.87 23.81
CA GLY A 74 -7.79 3.33 23.68
C GLY A 74 -7.24 3.84 22.36
N LYS A 75 -6.98 2.98 21.36
CA LYS A 75 -6.46 3.36 20.05
C LYS A 75 -7.52 3.20 18.97
N TRP A 76 -7.27 3.89 17.86
CA TRP A 76 -8.03 3.75 16.63
C TRP A 76 -7.34 2.75 15.71
N VAL A 77 -8.14 1.89 15.10
CA VAL A 77 -7.70 0.97 14.04
C VAL A 77 -8.42 1.35 12.77
N THR A 78 -7.68 1.73 11.75
CA THR A 78 -8.22 2.21 10.47
C THR A 78 -7.59 1.45 9.32
N PRO A 79 -8.22 1.41 8.14
CA PRO A 79 -7.51 1.08 6.91
C PRO A 79 -6.32 2.01 6.72
N GLY A 80 -5.30 1.53 6.03
CA GLY A 80 -4.18 2.38 5.63
C GLY A 80 -4.64 3.52 4.74
N ILE A 81 -3.98 4.67 4.87
CA ILE A 81 -4.28 5.85 4.06
C ILE A 81 -3.75 5.61 2.64
N ILE A 82 -4.59 5.90 1.66
CA ILE A 82 -4.22 5.91 0.24
C ILE A 82 -3.98 7.36 -0.17
N ASP A 83 -2.75 7.67 -0.53
CA ASP A 83 -2.37 8.98 -1.08
C ASP A 83 -2.45 8.91 -2.61
N ILE A 84 -3.45 9.56 -3.19
CA ILE A 84 -3.70 9.55 -4.64
C ILE A 84 -2.85 10.56 -5.41
N HIS A 85 -2.02 11.34 -4.73
CA HIS A 85 -1.12 12.30 -5.34
C HIS A 85 0.19 12.36 -4.56
N SER A 86 1.16 11.56 -4.94
CA SER A 86 2.47 11.48 -4.28
C SER A 86 3.60 11.82 -5.23
N HIS A 87 4.65 12.42 -4.68
CA HIS A 87 5.91 12.66 -5.36
C HIS A 87 7.06 11.85 -4.74
N MET A 88 6.77 10.96 -3.80
CA MET A 88 7.78 10.12 -3.15
C MET A 88 8.52 9.29 -4.17
N GLY A 89 9.82 9.21 -4.01
CA GLY A 89 10.72 8.51 -4.92
C GLY A 89 11.08 9.28 -6.19
N VAL A 90 10.20 10.17 -6.68
CA VAL A 90 10.45 10.98 -7.88
C VAL A 90 11.09 12.33 -7.53
N TYR A 91 10.72 12.87 -6.36
CA TYR A 91 11.41 13.99 -5.69
C TYR A 91 11.89 13.54 -4.30
N PRO A 92 12.90 12.67 -4.24
CA PRO A 92 13.30 12.07 -2.98
C PRO A 92 13.98 13.06 -2.04
N ALA A 93 14.00 12.72 -0.75
CA ALA A 93 14.73 13.46 0.26
C ALA A 93 16.19 12.94 0.38
N PRO A 94 17.19 13.84 0.61
CA PRO A 94 17.06 15.29 0.62
C PRO A 94 16.84 15.86 -0.78
N GLY A 95 16.11 16.97 -0.88
CA GLY A 95 15.83 17.65 -2.15
C GLY A 95 17.09 18.21 -2.81
N LEU A 96 17.78 17.41 -3.58
CA LEU A 96 18.95 17.79 -4.36
C LEU A 96 18.57 17.91 -5.85
N ARG A 97 19.24 18.79 -6.56
CA ARG A 97 18.99 18.96 -8.00
C ARG A 97 19.21 17.67 -8.80
N SER A 98 20.16 16.85 -8.41
CA SER A 98 20.44 15.54 -9.02
C SER A 98 19.35 14.49 -8.76
N LEU A 99 18.43 14.75 -7.82
CA LEU A 99 17.32 13.87 -7.45
C LEU A 99 15.96 14.45 -7.87
N SER A 100 15.96 15.47 -8.74
CA SER A 100 14.74 16.14 -9.19
C SER A 100 14.39 15.66 -10.61
N ASP A 101 13.76 14.50 -10.70
CA ASP A 101 13.45 13.82 -11.96
C ASP A 101 11.94 13.69 -12.21
N GLY A 102 11.16 14.59 -11.62
CA GLY A 102 9.71 14.54 -11.64
C GLY A 102 9.04 15.18 -12.85
N ASN A 103 9.76 15.94 -13.67
CA ASN A 103 9.19 16.62 -14.83
C ASN A 103 10.04 16.40 -16.08
N GLU A 104 9.42 15.86 -17.13
CA GLU A 104 9.98 15.83 -18.46
C GLU A 104 9.77 17.21 -19.13
N ALA A 105 10.86 17.82 -19.60
CA ALA A 105 10.86 19.16 -20.16
C ALA A 105 11.33 19.21 -21.62
N THR A 106 11.48 18.09 -22.28
CA THR A 106 12.00 18.01 -23.66
C THR A 106 10.97 18.43 -24.71
N SER A 107 9.67 18.32 -24.39
CA SER A 107 8.56 18.67 -25.27
C SER A 107 7.33 19.11 -24.47
N PRO A 108 6.44 19.94 -25.05
CA PRO A 108 5.17 20.29 -24.42
C PRO A 108 4.25 19.08 -24.14
N VAL A 109 4.44 17.97 -24.86
CA VAL A 109 3.70 16.73 -24.69
C VAL A 109 4.67 15.55 -24.75
N THR A 110 4.73 14.76 -23.67
CA THR A 110 5.66 13.66 -23.51
C THR A 110 4.96 12.37 -23.03
N PRO A 111 3.97 11.85 -23.80
CA PRO A 111 3.15 10.70 -23.36
C PRO A 111 3.92 9.38 -23.29
N HIS A 112 5.14 9.34 -23.79
CA HIS A 112 6.05 8.19 -23.77
C HIS A 112 6.88 8.11 -22.48
N VAL A 113 6.80 9.11 -21.61
CA VAL A 113 7.54 9.14 -20.34
C VAL A 113 6.68 8.54 -19.23
N TRP A 114 7.26 7.60 -18.50
CA TRP A 114 6.59 6.90 -17.43
C TRP A 114 7.29 7.22 -16.11
N ALA A 115 6.53 7.72 -15.14
CA ALA A 115 7.07 8.14 -13.84
C ALA A 115 7.75 7.00 -13.07
N GLU A 116 7.34 5.76 -13.29
CA GLU A 116 7.93 4.57 -12.63
C GLU A 116 9.43 4.43 -12.89
N HIS A 117 9.94 4.91 -14.04
CA HIS A 117 11.37 4.86 -14.36
C HIS A 117 12.20 5.85 -13.53
N SER A 118 11.56 6.85 -12.94
CA SER A 118 12.20 7.87 -12.09
C SER A 118 12.09 7.55 -10.60
N VAL A 119 11.40 6.47 -10.22
CA VAL A 119 11.17 6.14 -8.81
C VAL A 119 12.44 5.58 -8.17
N TRP A 120 12.96 6.31 -7.19
CA TRP A 120 14.04 5.84 -6.32
C TRP A 120 13.48 5.15 -5.08
N THR A 121 13.61 3.83 -5.04
CA THR A 121 13.02 2.97 -4.01
C THR A 121 13.64 3.10 -2.62
N HIS A 122 14.78 3.79 -2.49
CA HIS A 122 15.46 4.04 -1.21
C HIS A 122 15.14 5.42 -0.61
N ASP A 123 14.17 6.13 -1.16
CA ASP A 123 13.75 7.42 -0.61
C ASP A 123 13.31 7.26 0.85
N PRO A 124 13.95 7.97 1.80
CA PRO A 124 13.59 7.89 3.22
C PRO A 124 12.17 8.36 3.52
N GLN A 125 11.52 9.08 2.62
CA GLN A 125 10.14 9.52 2.76
C GLN A 125 9.16 8.34 2.83
N TYR A 126 9.44 7.19 2.19
CA TYR A 126 8.61 6.00 2.28
C TYR A 126 8.43 5.52 3.73
N THR A 127 9.53 5.44 4.47
CA THR A 127 9.48 5.04 5.88
C THR A 127 8.71 6.05 6.73
N LEU A 128 8.85 7.35 6.46
CA LEU A 128 8.14 8.40 7.18
C LEU A 128 6.64 8.37 6.87
N ALA A 129 6.28 8.20 5.61
CA ALA A 129 4.90 8.08 5.17
C ALA A 129 4.21 6.86 5.80
N LEU A 130 4.88 5.70 5.80
CA LEU A 130 4.37 4.48 6.44
C LEU A 130 4.15 4.67 7.94
N LYS A 131 5.09 5.33 8.65
CA LYS A 131 4.92 5.68 10.07
C LYS A 131 3.75 6.65 10.30
N GLY A 132 3.39 7.45 9.31
CA GLY A 132 2.22 8.32 9.31
C GLY A 132 0.91 7.62 8.93
N GLY A 133 0.98 6.32 8.59
CA GLY A 133 -0.21 5.52 8.23
C GLY A 133 -0.52 5.50 6.74
N ILE A 134 0.32 6.07 5.87
CA ILE A 134 0.17 5.98 4.41
C ILE A 134 0.72 4.62 3.97
N THR A 135 -0.13 3.79 3.37
CA THR A 135 0.21 2.43 2.96
C THR A 135 0.21 2.23 1.44
N THR A 136 -0.34 3.21 0.72
CA THR A 136 -0.47 3.19 -0.75
C THR A 136 -0.35 4.60 -1.30
N PHE A 137 0.34 4.76 -2.42
CA PHE A 137 0.48 6.01 -3.17
C PHE A 137 0.80 5.72 -4.65
#